data_ff99367f2805fbef99a4e8a68553b362
#
_entry.id   ff99367f2805fbef99a4e8a68553b362
#
_cell.length_a   1.000
_cell.length_b   1.000
_cell.length_c   1.000
_cell.angle_alpha   90.00
_cell.angle_beta   90.00
_cell.angle_gamma   90.00
#
_symmetry.space_group_name_H-M   'P 1'
#
loop_
_entity.id
_entity.type
_entity.pdbx_description
1 polymer ?
#
loop_
_entity_poly.entity_id
_entity_poly.type
_entity_poly.pdbx_seq_one_letter_code
_entity_poly.pdbx_strand_id
1 'polypeptide(L)'
;FNLLSAYGFEGKIAKLTGDAGSPEARRALVEDFRDRAQILLSTEAGAEGLNLQFCNLVVNYDLPWNPQRVEQRIGRCHRYGQLRDVMVLNLLNRSNAADARLYDYLDKELFLYNDVFGASDEILGALENGVDFEKRVLDIYQSCRMPEDINAAFDALRKDMESRIDQRMTETRSLLIERFDGDVRKRLRVATENAK
;
A
#
# COMPACT_ATOMS: atom_id res chain seq x y z
N PHE A 1 -5.31 -21.34 -7.93
CA PHE A 1 -6.55 -21.69 -8.64
C PHE A 1 -6.96 -23.13 -8.29
N ASN A 2 -6.16 -24.14 -8.67
CA ASN A 2 -6.51 -25.57 -8.50
C ASN A 2 -6.90 -25.94 -7.07
N LEU A 3 -6.25 -25.40 -6.06
CA LEU A 3 -6.57 -25.63 -4.67
C LEU A 3 -7.99 -25.15 -4.34
N LEU A 4 -8.31 -23.90 -4.68
CA LEU A 4 -9.65 -23.33 -4.44
C LEU A 4 -10.73 -24.11 -5.20
N SER A 5 -10.47 -24.55 -6.42
CA SER A 5 -11.40 -25.39 -7.17
C SER A 5 -11.66 -26.72 -6.45
N ALA A 6 -10.62 -27.37 -5.91
CA ALA A 6 -10.75 -28.61 -5.15
C ALA A 6 -11.53 -28.43 -3.83
N TYR A 7 -11.53 -27.23 -3.26
CA TYR A 7 -12.32 -26.89 -2.06
C TYR A 7 -13.74 -26.40 -2.36
N GLY A 8 -14.29 -26.64 -3.54
CA GLY A 8 -15.70 -26.39 -3.88
C GLY A 8 -16.00 -25.03 -4.50
N PHE A 9 -14.97 -24.30 -4.92
CA PHE A 9 -15.12 -23.05 -5.67
C PHE A 9 -14.98 -23.21 -7.19
N GLU A 10 -15.06 -24.43 -7.70
CA GLU A 10 -15.06 -24.67 -9.14
C GLU A 10 -16.19 -23.91 -9.82
N GLY A 11 -15.88 -23.19 -10.91
CA GLY A 11 -16.84 -22.33 -11.62
C GLY A 11 -17.22 -21.03 -10.89
N LYS A 12 -16.67 -20.77 -9.68
CA LYS A 12 -16.95 -19.57 -8.89
C LYS A 12 -15.76 -18.65 -8.77
N ILE A 13 -14.70 -18.88 -9.53
CA ILE A 13 -13.45 -18.12 -9.49
C ILE A 13 -13.27 -17.37 -10.81
N ALA A 14 -13.30 -16.06 -10.76
CA ALA A 14 -12.80 -15.21 -11.84
C ALA A 14 -11.28 -15.09 -11.71
N LYS A 15 -10.54 -15.27 -12.83
CA LYS A 15 -9.08 -15.19 -12.85
C LYS A 15 -8.64 -14.02 -13.72
N LEU A 16 -7.87 -13.09 -13.13
CA LEU A 16 -7.39 -11.89 -13.79
C LEU A 16 -5.87 -11.77 -13.64
N THR A 17 -5.17 -11.91 -14.74
CA THR A 17 -3.70 -11.77 -14.81
C THR A 17 -3.32 -10.57 -15.67
N GLY A 18 -2.04 -10.17 -15.64
CA GLY A 18 -1.53 -9.08 -16.49
C GLY A 18 -1.81 -9.28 -17.97
N ASP A 19 -1.88 -10.55 -18.42
CA ASP A 19 -2.14 -10.93 -19.81
C ASP A 19 -3.64 -11.04 -20.13
N ALA A 20 -4.52 -10.49 -19.31
CA ALA A 20 -5.98 -10.66 -19.42
C ALA A 20 -6.63 -9.92 -20.62
N GLY A 21 -5.91 -9.74 -21.70
CA GLY A 21 -6.47 -9.28 -22.98
C GLY A 21 -6.85 -7.79 -23.01
N SER A 22 -7.87 -7.47 -23.82
CA SER A 22 -8.32 -6.11 -24.04
C SER A 22 -9.02 -5.49 -22.81
N PRO A 23 -9.15 -4.17 -22.73
CA PRO A 23 -9.91 -3.50 -21.67
C PRO A 23 -11.35 -4.01 -21.55
N GLU A 24 -11.97 -4.41 -22.66
CA GLU A 24 -13.32 -4.97 -22.70
C GLU A 24 -13.37 -6.34 -22.02
N ALA A 25 -12.39 -7.21 -22.30
CA ALA A 25 -12.28 -8.53 -21.66
C ALA A 25 -12.09 -8.39 -20.14
N ARG A 26 -11.29 -7.42 -19.70
CA ARG A 26 -11.12 -7.12 -18.27
C ARG A 26 -12.42 -6.65 -17.61
N ARG A 27 -13.19 -5.78 -18.28
CA ARG A 27 -14.50 -5.32 -17.79
C ARG A 27 -15.47 -6.48 -17.66
N ALA A 28 -15.58 -7.33 -18.69
CA ALA A 28 -16.45 -8.51 -18.66
C ALA A 28 -16.09 -9.44 -17.48
N LEU A 29 -14.80 -9.61 -17.18
CA LEU A 29 -14.33 -10.41 -16.05
C LEU A 29 -14.71 -9.81 -14.68
N VAL A 30 -14.64 -8.48 -14.55
CA VAL A 30 -15.06 -7.76 -13.36
C VAL A 30 -16.58 -7.84 -13.17
N GLU A 31 -17.36 -7.74 -14.24
CA GLU A 31 -18.81 -7.92 -14.23
C GLU A 31 -19.18 -9.36 -13.85
N ASP A 32 -18.48 -10.35 -14.38
CA ASP A 32 -18.65 -11.75 -13.99
C ASP A 32 -18.34 -11.99 -12.51
N PHE A 33 -17.29 -11.38 -11.99
CA PHE A 33 -16.97 -11.42 -10.57
C PHE A 33 -18.07 -10.76 -9.71
N ARG A 34 -18.58 -9.61 -10.13
CA ARG A 34 -19.65 -8.94 -9.40
C ARG A 34 -20.95 -9.74 -9.35
N ASP A 35 -21.32 -10.40 -10.47
CA ASP A 35 -22.66 -10.94 -10.65
C ASP A 35 -22.74 -12.46 -10.38
N ARG A 36 -21.65 -13.20 -10.57
CA ARG A 36 -21.65 -14.67 -10.53
C ARG A 36 -20.53 -15.31 -9.72
N ALA A 37 -19.30 -14.86 -9.91
CA ALA A 37 -18.16 -15.44 -9.21
C ALA A 37 -18.12 -15.00 -7.75
N GLN A 38 -17.54 -15.83 -6.90
CA GLN A 38 -17.38 -15.54 -5.48
C GLN A 38 -15.96 -15.07 -5.13
N ILE A 39 -15.00 -15.43 -5.96
CA ILE A 39 -13.59 -15.12 -5.75
C ILE A 39 -13.01 -14.50 -7.01
N LEU A 40 -12.33 -13.37 -6.87
CA LEU A 40 -11.44 -12.83 -7.89
C LEU A 40 -10.00 -13.18 -7.51
N LEU A 41 -9.38 -14.07 -8.28
CA LEU A 41 -7.96 -14.37 -8.16
C LEU A 41 -7.20 -13.49 -9.14
N SER A 42 -6.45 -12.54 -8.62
CA SER A 42 -5.74 -11.56 -9.45
C SER A 42 -4.26 -11.47 -9.13
N THR A 43 -3.45 -11.24 -10.16
CA THR A 43 -2.10 -10.70 -9.99
C THR A 43 -2.17 -9.18 -9.81
N GLU A 44 -1.08 -8.57 -9.32
CA GLU A 44 -1.00 -7.13 -9.13
C GLU A 44 -1.25 -6.37 -10.44
N ALA A 45 -0.54 -6.74 -11.51
CA ALA A 45 -0.74 -6.16 -12.84
C ALA A 45 -2.16 -6.39 -13.39
N GLY A 46 -2.79 -7.54 -13.06
CA GLY A 46 -4.17 -7.83 -13.43
C GLY A 46 -5.15 -6.87 -12.75
N ALA A 47 -4.97 -6.59 -11.48
CA ALA A 47 -5.87 -5.75 -10.70
C ALA A 47 -5.66 -4.25 -10.93
N GLU A 48 -4.60 -3.82 -11.61
CA GLU A 48 -4.29 -2.42 -11.83
C GLU A 48 -5.42 -1.69 -12.55
N GLY A 49 -5.81 -0.51 -12.03
CA GLY A 49 -6.86 0.34 -12.61
C GLY A 49 -8.30 -0.14 -12.39
N LEU A 50 -8.53 -1.28 -11.74
CA LEU A 50 -9.89 -1.78 -11.48
C LEU A 50 -10.61 -1.03 -10.38
N ASN A 51 -11.94 -1.01 -10.49
CA ASN A 51 -12.84 -0.58 -9.44
C ASN A 51 -13.59 -1.79 -8.89
N LEU A 52 -13.30 -2.15 -7.63
CA LEU A 52 -13.87 -3.30 -6.93
C LEU A 52 -14.65 -2.88 -5.68
N GLN A 53 -15.29 -1.71 -5.70
CA GLN A 53 -16.03 -1.16 -4.55
C GLN A 53 -17.20 -2.04 -4.07
N PHE A 54 -17.69 -2.94 -4.90
CA PHE A 54 -18.72 -3.92 -4.51
C PHE A 54 -18.14 -5.04 -3.64
N CYS A 55 -16.82 -5.18 -3.57
CA CYS A 55 -16.10 -6.16 -2.76
C CYS A 55 -15.62 -5.51 -1.45
N ASN A 56 -15.76 -6.21 -0.35
CA ASN A 56 -15.35 -5.75 0.97
C ASN A 56 -14.37 -6.70 1.68
N LEU A 57 -13.79 -7.66 0.96
CA LEU A 57 -12.76 -8.55 1.47
C LEU A 57 -11.57 -8.56 0.52
N VAL A 58 -10.40 -8.21 1.04
CA VAL A 58 -9.11 -8.30 0.34
C VAL A 58 -8.25 -9.35 1.02
N VAL A 59 -7.74 -10.32 0.27
CA VAL A 59 -6.81 -11.33 0.77
C VAL A 59 -5.48 -11.16 0.07
N ASN A 60 -4.46 -10.71 0.79
CA ASN A 60 -3.08 -10.70 0.32
C ASN A 60 -2.48 -12.07 0.58
N TYR A 61 -2.46 -12.90 -0.46
CA TYR A 61 -1.86 -14.25 -0.39
C TYR A 61 -0.33 -14.16 -0.29
N ASP A 62 0.25 -13.22 -1.01
CA ASP A 62 1.62 -12.75 -0.89
C ASP A 62 1.59 -11.29 -0.39
N LEU A 63 2.27 -11.04 0.71
CA LEU A 63 2.38 -9.68 1.24
C LEU A 63 3.47 -8.94 0.47
N PRO A 64 3.16 -7.85 -0.25
CA PRO A 64 4.18 -7.06 -0.90
C PRO A 64 5.08 -6.40 0.15
N TRP A 65 6.37 -6.31 -0.15
CA TRP A 65 7.33 -5.65 0.73
C TRP A 65 7.15 -4.13 0.74
N ASN A 66 6.59 -3.57 -0.33
CA ASN A 66 6.28 -2.16 -0.41
C ASN A 66 4.88 -1.88 0.15
N PRO A 67 4.77 -1.10 1.23
CA PRO A 67 3.48 -0.76 1.84
C PRO A 67 2.52 -0.03 0.90
N GLN A 68 3.03 0.80 -0.02
CA GLN A 68 2.20 1.46 -1.03
C GLN A 68 1.44 0.47 -1.90
N ARG A 69 2.03 -0.69 -2.19
CA ARG A 69 1.33 -1.74 -2.96
C ARG A 69 0.18 -2.36 -2.16
N VAL A 70 0.36 -2.52 -0.86
CA VAL A 70 -0.73 -2.99 0.03
C VAL A 70 -1.88 -1.99 0.01
N GLU A 71 -1.60 -0.70 0.17
CA GLU A 71 -2.61 0.36 0.09
C GLU A 71 -3.27 0.43 -1.28
N GLN A 72 -2.51 0.32 -2.36
CA GLN A 72 -3.07 0.27 -3.71
C GLN A 72 -4.02 -0.90 -3.89
N ARG A 73 -3.70 -2.08 -3.35
CA ARG A 73 -4.59 -3.25 -3.37
C ARG A 73 -5.88 -2.99 -2.59
N ILE A 74 -5.75 -2.46 -1.36
CA ILE A 74 -6.91 -2.10 -0.52
C ILE A 74 -7.74 -1.02 -1.20
N GLY A 75 -7.10 0.00 -1.78
CA GLY A 75 -7.73 1.11 -2.48
C GLY A 75 -8.54 0.69 -3.71
N ARG A 76 -8.45 -0.55 -4.20
CA ARG A 76 -9.37 -1.08 -5.23
C ARG A 76 -10.77 -1.32 -4.68
N CYS A 77 -10.89 -1.68 -3.41
CA CYS A 77 -12.14 -1.95 -2.71
C CYS A 77 -12.57 -0.77 -1.82
N HIS A 78 -11.64 -0.16 -1.11
CA HIS A 78 -11.89 0.97 -0.23
C HIS A 78 -11.74 2.30 -0.98
N ARG A 79 -12.86 2.83 -1.45
CA ARG A 79 -12.93 4.11 -2.18
C ARG A 79 -14.16 4.90 -1.75
N TYR A 80 -14.21 6.16 -2.16
CA TYR A 80 -15.41 7.00 -1.97
C TYR A 80 -16.66 6.30 -2.52
N GLY A 81 -17.65 6.09 -1.67
CA GLY A 81 -18.87 5.35 -2.01
C GLY A 81 -18.90 3.90 -1.53
N GLN A 82 -17.85 3.38 -0.90
CA GLN A 82 -17.90 2.08 -0.20
C GLN A 82 -18.77 2.22 1.05
N LEU A 83 -19.82 1.39 1.14
CA LEU A 83 -20.79 1.43 2.24
C LEU A 83 -20.50 0.41 3.35
N ARG A 84 -19.51 -0.44 3.16
CA ARG A 84 -19.15 -1.52 4.09
C ARG A 84 -17.71 -1.38 4.51
N ASP A 85 -17.41 -1.82 5.72
CA ASP A 85 -16.03 -1.95 6.17
C ASP A 85 -15.29 -2.95 5.28
N VAL A 86 -14.09 -2.59 4.86
CA VAL A 86 -13.24 -3.48 4.07
C VAL A 86 -12.35 -4.28 5.00
N MET A 87 -12.55 -5.59 5.00
CA MET A 87 -11.70 -6.52 5.73
C MET A 87 -10.46 -6.86 4.90
N VAL A 88 -9.29 -6.79 5.51
CA VAL A 88 -8.01 -7.12 4.88
C VAL A 88 -7.38 -8.30 5.62
N LEU A 89 -7.12 -9.38 4.89
CA LEU A 89 -6.40 -10.55 5.40
C LEU A 89 -5.02 -10.62 4.75
N ASN A 90 -3.99 -10.57 5.58
CA ASN A 90 -2.60 -10.72 5.15
C ASN A 90 -2.11 -12.11 5.54
N LEU A 91 -1.75 -12.95 4.57
CA LEU A 91 -1.14 -14.25 4.83
C LEU A 91 0.36 -14.08 4.97
N LEU A 92 0.91 -14.63 6.03
CA LEU A 92 2.31 -14.49 6.40
C LEU A 92 2.94 -15.84 6.69
N ASN A 93 4.11 -16.09 6.11
CA ASN A 93 4.90 -17.27 6.46
C ASN A 93 5.77 -17.00 7.71
N ARG A 94 5.22 -17.30 8.88
CA ARG A 94 5.94 -17.11 10.16
C ARG A 94 7.17 -18.01 10.33
N SER A 95 7.33 -19.04 9.51
CA SER A 95 8.51 -19.90 9.52
C SER A 95 9.70 -19.24 8.82
N ASN A 96 9.46 -18.21 8.02
CA ASN A 96 10.50 -17.39 7.41
C ASN A 96 10.82 -16.21 8.33
N ALA A 97 12.02 -16.17 8.89
CA ALA A 97 12.44 -15.11 9.82
C ALA A 97 12.41 -13.72 9.18
N ALA A 98 12.73 -13.60 7.89
CA ALA A 98 12.71 -12.33 7.19
C ALA A 98 11.29 -11.84 6.95
N ASP A 99 10.34 -12.71 6.56
CA ASP A 99 8.92 -12.35 6.40
C ASP A 99 8.31 -11.93 7.73
N ALA A 100 8.61 -12.65 8.82
CA ALA A 100 8.13 -12.33 10.14
C ALA A 100 8.66 -10.97 10.62
N ARG A 101 9.96 -10.68 10.39
CA ARG A 101 10.58 -9.42 10.77
C ARG A 101 10.09 -8.24 9.94
N LEU A 102 9.89 -8.45 8.63
CA LEU A 102 9.32 -7.44 7.76
C LEU A 102 7.88 -7.09 8.18
N TYR A 103 7.07 -8.10 8.50
CA TYR A 103 5.72 -7.86 8.99
C TYR A 103 5.73 -7.06 10.29
N ASP A 104 6.54 -7.47 11.28
CA ASP A 104 6.69 -6.75 12.53
C ASP A 104 7.11 -5.28 12.31
N TYR A 105 7.98 -5.05 11.36
CA TYR A 105 8.42 -3.71 10.99
C TYR A 105 7.28 -2.87 10.40
N LEU A 106 6.55 -3.43 9.43
CA LEU A 106 5.44 -2.72 8.79
C LEU A 106 4.26 -2.49 9.74
N ASP A 107 3.96 -3.45 10.62
CA ASP A 107 2.82 -3.38 11.53
C ASP A 107 3.11 -2.53 12.78
N LYS A 108 4.23 -2.80 13.45
CA LYS A 108 4.55 -2.20 14.75
C LYS A 108 5.28 -0.87 14.66
N GLU A 109 6.19 -0.75 13.70
CA GLU A 109 7.07 0.41 13.61
C GLU A 109 6.51 1.50 12.69
N LEU A 110 5.90 1.10 11.58
CA LEU A 110 5.29 2.05 10.65
C LEU A 110 3.78 2.22 10.85
N PHE A 111 3.17 1.46 11.78
CA PHE A 111 1.72 1.49 12.05
C PHE A 111 0.83 1.34 10.81
N LEU A 112 1.37 0.79 9.73
CA LEU A 112 0.72 0.75 8.42
C LEU A 112 -0.56 -0.07 8.39
N TYR A 113 -0.69 -1.04 9.31
CA TYR A 113 -1.86 -1.91 9.36
C TYR A 113 -2.87 -1.53 10.43
N ASN A 114 -2.48 -0.71 11.40
CA ASN A 114 -3.36 -0.29 12.50
C ASN A 114 -4.08 1.03 12.22
N ASP A 115 -3.44 1.93 11.44
CA ASP A 115 -4.02 3.23 11.07
C ASP A 115 -3.95 3.42 9.54
N VAL A 116 -4.64 2.57 8.81
CA VAL A 116 -4.55 2.43 7.34
C VAL A 116 -4.84 3.73 6.57
N PHE A 117 -5.41 4.75 7.18
CA PHE A 117 -5.89 5.93 6.44
C PHE A 117 -5.54 7.30 7.05
N GLY A 118 -4.66 7.37 8.02
CA GLY A 118 -4.37 8.65 8.69
C GLY A 118 -2.92 9.11 8.71
N ALA A 119 -1.96 8.20 8.90
CA ALA A 119 -0.53 8.53 8.99
C ALA A 119 0.25 8.18 7.72
N SER A 120 -0.42 7.54 6.74
CA SER A 120 0.22 6.90 5.60
C SER A 120 0.78 7.88 4.58
N ASP A 121 0.13 9.00 4.32
CA ASP A 121 0.57 9.93 3.26
C ASP A 121 1.93 10.59 3.59
N GLU A 122 2.22 10.87 4.85
CA GLU A 122 3.50 11.44 5.29
C GLU A 122 4.61 10.39 5.27
N ILE A 123 4.32 9.18 5.74
CA ILE A 123 5.27 8.05 5.75
C ILE A 123 5.51 7.56 4.33
N LEU A 124 4.46 7.43 3.52
CA LEU A 124 4.55 7.01 2.14
C LEU A 124 5.22 8.06 1.24
N GLY A 125 5.02 9.34 1.53
CA GLY A 125 5.76 10.43 0.87
C GLY A 125 7.27 10.39 1.15
N ALA A 126 7.69 9.93 2.34
CA ALA A 126 9.10 9.71 2.65
C ALA A 126 9.68 8.46 1.94
N LEU A 127 8.81 7.52 1.57
CA LEU A 127 9.11 6.33 0.77
C LEU A 127 9.01 6.57 -0.74
N GLU A 128 9.14 7.81 -1.20
CA GLU A 128 8.94 8.26 -2.60
C GLU A 128 9.59 7.38 -3.68
N ASN A 129 10.59 6.58 -3.29
CA ASN A 129 11.18 5.55 -4.13
C ASN A 129 10.88 4.16 -3.53
N GLY A 130 9.62 3.72 -3.59
CA GLY A 130 9.24 2.36 -3.19
C GLY A 130 10.13 1.27 -3.81
N VAL A 131 10.71 1.56 -4.98
CA VAL A 131 11.71 0.72 -5.65
C VAL A 131 12.99 0.59 -4.81
N ASP A 132 13.46 1.66 -4.18
CA ASP A 132 14.65 1.62 -3.32
C ASP A 132 14.41 0.82 -2.05
N PHE A 133 13.24 0.93 -1.46
CA PHE A 133 12.86 0.13 -0.29
C PHE A 133 12.78 -1.36 -0.63
N GLU A 134 12.07 -1.72 -1.70
CA GLU A 134 11.98 -3.12 -2.16
C GLU A 134 13.36 -3.70 -2.47
N LYS A 135 14.24 -2.94 -3.12
CA LYS A 135 15.59 -3.37 -3.41
C LYS A 135 16.39 -3.63 -2.14
N ARG A 136 16.31 -2.73 -1.15
CA ARG A 136 17.00 -2.90 0.14
C ARG A 136 16.49 -4.11 0.91
N VAL A 137 15.17 -4.34 0.92
CA VAL A 137 14.59 -5.55 1.52
C VAL A 137 15.08 -6.79 0.77
N LEU A 138 15.10 -6.76 -0.56
CA LEU A 138 15.63 -7.86 -1.38
C LEU A 138 17.12 -8.14 -1.07
N ASP A 139 17.92 -7.09 -0.93
CA ASP A 139 19.33 -7.22 -0.58
C ASP A 139 19.50 -7.88 0.80
N ILE A 140 18.66 -7.56 1.78
CA ILE A 140 18.65 -8.23 3.10
C ILE A 140 18.35 -9.73 2.93
N TYR A 141 17.31 -10.08 2.16
CA TYR A 141 16.96 -11.48 1.91
C TYR A 141 18.05 -12.26 1.19
N GLN A 142 18.78 -11.61 0.29
CA GLN A 142 19.84 -12.26 -0.49
C GLN A 142 21.17 -12.36 0.25
N SER A 143 21.51 -11.37 1.07
CA SER A 143 22.81 -11.26 1.72
C SER A 143 22.84 -11.85 3.13
N CYS A 144 21.75 -11.77 3.88
CA CYS A 144 21.68 -12.22 5.26
C CYS A 144 21.14 -13.65 5.34
N ARG A 145 21.89 -14.52 6.02
CA ARG A 145 21.51 -15.93 6.20
C ARG A 145 21.16 -16.27 7.64
N MET A 146 21.75 -15.57 8.60
CA MET A 146 21.54 -15.81 10.01
C MET A 146 20.47 -14.84 10.55
N PRO A 147 19.64 -15.26 11.51
CA PRO A 147 18.63 -14.41 12.10
C PRO A 147 19.17 -13.11 12.71
N GLU A 148 20.37 -13.17 13.29
CA GLU A 148 21.01 -12.00 13.89
C GLU A 148 21.38 -10.96 12.81
N ASP A 149 21.91 -11.39 11.66
CA ASP A 149 22.27 -10.51 10.55
C ASP A 149 21.01 -9.88 9.94
N ILE A 150 19.94 -10.66 9.80
CA ILE A 150 18.63 -10.17 9.32
C ILE A 150 18.11 -9.08 10.26
N ASN A 151 18.11 -9.33 11.57
CA ASN A 151 17.65 -8.34 12.55
C ASN A 151 18.49 -7.07 12.49
N ALA A 152 19.82 -7.18 12.48
CA ALA A 152 20.72 -6.03 12.41
C ALA A 152 20.49 -5.21 11.12
N ALA A 153 20.27 -5.87 9.98
CA ALA A 153 20.02 -5.21 8.70
C ALA A 153 18.67 -4.48 8.68
N PHE A 154 17.62 -5.08 9.25
CA PHE A 154 16.33 -4.40 9.39
C PHE A 154 16.38 -3.24 10.40
N ASP A 155 17.14 -3.37 11.49
CA ASP A 155 17.33 -2.25 12.43
C ASP A 155 18.09 -1.08 11.79
N ALA A 156 19.06 -1.36 10.93
CA ALA A 156 19.75 -0.34 10.14
C ALA A 156 18.81 0.33 9.12
N LEU A 157 17.98 -0.47 8.43
CA LEU A 157 16.97 0.02 7.51
C LEU A 157 15.99 0.94 8.22
N ARG A 158 15.51 0.55 9.41
CA ARG A 158 14.62 1.36 10.26
C ARG A 158 15.21 2.73 10.58
N LYS A 159 16.42 2.76 11.11
CA LYS A 159 17.08 4.04 11.50
C LYS A 159 17.24 4.99 10.31
N ASP A 160 17.57 4.45 9.13
CA ASP A 160 17.67 5.26 7.93
C ASP A 160 16.30 5.82 7.52
N MET A 161 15.25 5.00 7.61
CA MET A 161 13.89 5.43 7.29
C MET A 161 13.36 6.49 8.26
N GLU A 162 13.53 6.29 9.58
CA GLU A 162 13.17 7.29 10.58
C GLU A 162 13.86 8.63 10.31
N SER A 163 15.16 8.61 10.01
CA SER A 163 15.90 9.82 9.67
C SER A 163 15.36 10.54 8.43
N ARG A 164 14.96 9.80 7.40
CA ARG A 164 14.38 10.37 6.17
C ARG A 164 12.98 10.95 6.42
N ILE A 165 12.16 10.25 7.22
CA ILE A 165 10.82 10.73 7.61
C ILE A 165 10.95 12.06 8.37
N ASP A 166 11.83 12.13 9.36
CA ASP A 166 12.07 13.34 10.17
C ASP A 166 12.56 14.50 9.31
N GLN A 167 13.47 14.24 8.36
CA GLN A 167 13.94 15.27 7.41
C GLN A 167 12.80 15.79 6.55
N ARG A 168 12.01 14.89 5.96
CA ARG A 168 10.86 15.27 5.10
C ARG A 168 9.79 16.03 5.87
N MET A 169 9.45 15.59 7.08
CA MET A 169 8.50 16.30 7.94
C MET A 169 8.99 17.71 8.25
N THR A 170 10.29 17.86 8.53
CA THR A 170 10.91 19.18 8.80
C THR A 170 10.88 20.07 7.57
N GLU A 171 11.23 19.55 6.39
CA GLU A 171 11.17 20.26 5.12
C GLU A 171 9.74 20.68 4.76
N THR A 172 8.79 19.75 4.87
CA THR A 172 7.37 20.03 4.58
C THR A 172 6.82 21.09 5.53
N ARG A 173 7.16 21.02 6.81
CA ARG A 173 6.76 22.00 7.81
C ARG A 173 7.35 23.38 7.53
N SER A 174 8.61 23.45 7.12
CA SER A 174 9.27 24.70 6.72
C SER A 174 8.62 25.32 5.49
N LEU A 175 8.35 24.50 4.46
CA LEU A 175 7.67 24.94 3.25
C LEU A 175 6.24 25.43 3.49
N LEU A 176 5.50 24.76 4.39
CA LEU A 176 4.16 25.18 4.81
C LEU A 176 4.21 26.53 5.51
N ILE A 177 5.14 26.73 6.44
CA ILE A 177 5.32 28.00 7.17
C ILE A 177 5.71 29.11 6.18
N GLU A 178 6.64 28.88 5.26
CA GLU A 178 7.04 29.87 4.26
C GLU A 178 5.89 30.26 3.30
N ARG A 179 5.11 29.27 2.84
CA ARG A 179 3.94 29.54 1.98
C ARG A 179 2.83 30.22 2.73
N PHE A 180 2.57 29.82 3.97
CA PHE A 180 1.53 30.42 4.80
C PHE A 180 1.88 31.88 5.14
N ASP A 181 3.15 32.15 5.47
CA ASP A 181 3.65 33.51 5.76
C ASP A 181 3.59 34.40 4.49
N GLY A 182 3.89 33.84 3.33
CA GLY A 182 3.80 34.52 2.04
C GLY A 182 2.37 34.89 1.65
N ASP A 183 1.41 34.01 1.82
CA ASP A 183 0.00 34.25 1.50
C ASP A 183 -0.68 35.19 2.50
N VAL A 184 -0.36 35.11 3.78
CA VAL A 184 -0.85 36.04 4.80
C VAL A 184 -0.29 37.45 4.59
N ARG A 185 0.99 37.61 4.27
CA ARG A 185 1.61 38.88 3.92
C ARG A 185 1.01 39.48 2.64
N LYS A 186 0.71 38.66 1.64
CA LYS A 186 0.08 39.11 0.40
C LYS A 186 -1.36 39.59 0.63
N ARG A 187 -2.14 38.89 1.44
CA ARG A 187 -3.51 39.30 1.82
C ARG A 187 -3.53 40.57 2.66
N LEU A 188 -2.59 40.73 3.60
CA LEU A 188 -2.45 41.94 4.38
C LEU A 188 -2.06 43.15 3.53
N ARG A 189 -1.17 42.98 2.53
CA ARG A 189 -0.83 44.05 1.58
C ARG A 189 -2.04 44.52 0.77
N VAL A 190 -2.79 43.58 0.20
CA VAL A 190 -4.01 43.90 -0.58
C VAL A 190 -5.09 44.57 0.28
N ALA A 191 -5.22 44.15 1.54
CA ALA A 191 -6.18 44.77 2.46
C ALA A 191 -5.78 46.20 2.85
N THR A 192 -4.47 46.50 2.99
CA THR A 192 -3.98 47.85 3.26
C THR A 192 -3.99 48.77 2.06
N GLU A 193 -3.87 48.24 0.84
CA GLU A 193 -4.00 49.04 -0.40
C GLU A 193 -5.46 49.41 -0.73
N ASN A 194 -6.42 48.57 -0.37
CA ASN A 194 -7.86 48.83 -0.55
C ASN A 194 -8.50 49.68 0.55
N ALA A 195 -7.74 50.01 1.59
CA ALA A 195 -8.19 50.87 2.71
C ALA A 195 -7.72 52.33 2.60
N LYS A 196 -7.07 52.68 1.49
CA LYS A 196 -6.69 54.05 1.10
C LYS A 196 -7.60 54.52 -0.05
#